data_6537e613b1096bb90a395300323f72b8
#
_entry.id   6537e613b1096bb90a395300323f72b8
#
_cell.length_a   1.000
_cell.length_b   1.000
_cell.length_c   1.000
_cell.angle_alpha   90.00
_cell.angle_beta   90.00
_cell.angle_gamma   90.00
#
_symmetry.space_group_name_H-M   'P 1'
#
loop_
_entity.id
_entity.type
_entity.pdbx_description
1 polymer ?
#
loop_
_entity_poly.entity_id
_entity_poly.type
_entity_poly.pdbx_seq_one_letter_code
_entity_poly.pdbx_strand_id
1 'polypeptide(L)'
;MTLRKQYQEECNFLSIAIHDWQREMSPWPATALSKDGEDFSGGADVYLESLQSAILPWATERIHGKASFIGIAGYSLAGLFALYALYKTDVFTRVAGMSGSFWFPGFKEFCKENTMKILPEKLYLSVGNQESKTRHPILKTMQENTEELLGYFRSLGIPCKYELNPGNHFQDVNLRCAEGILELLR
;
A
#
# COMPACT_ATOMS: atom_id res chain seq x y z
N MET A 1 -20.16 -8.14 -3.02
CA MET A 1 -20.59 -7.26 -1.92
C MET A 1 -20.07 -5.87 -2.22
N THR A 2 -20.91 -4.82 -2.26
CA THR A 2 -20.46 -3.47 -2.65
C THR A 2 -20.06 -2.70 -1.39
N LEU A 3 -18.95 -1.95 -1.45
CA LEU A 3 -18.45 -1.07 -0.38
C LEU A 3 -19.58 -0.19 0.22
N ARG A 4 -20.48 0.33 -0.63
CA ARG A 4 -21.65 1.14 -0.21
C ARG A 4 -22.61 0.45 0.76
N LYS A 5 -22.65 -0.89 0.86
CA LYS A 5 -23.54 -1.59 1.79
C LYS A 5 -22.96 -1.71 3.20
N GLN A 6 -21.67 -1.47 3.37
CA GLN A 6 -20.97 -1.61 4.65
C GLN A 6 -20.61 -0.27 5.29
N TYR A 7 -20.62 0.81 4.51
CA TYR A 7 -20.28 2.15 4.96
C TYR A 7 -21.46 3.08 4.72
N GLN A 8 -21.93 3.73 5.79
CA GLN A 8 -23.14 4.58 5.76
C GLN A 8 -22.82 6.08 5.55
N GLU A 9 -21.53 6.47 5.70
CA GLU A 9 -21.12 7.85 5.47
C GLU A 9 -20.72 8.07 4.00
N GLU A 10 -20.79 9.31 3.55
CA GLU A 10 -20.37 9.67 2.20
C GLU A 10 -18.86 9.57 2.07
N CYS A 11 -18.38 8.81 1.10
CA CYS A 11 -17.00 8.74 0.73
C CYS A 11 -16.81 8.91 -0.78
N ASN A 12 -15.73 9.56 -1.16
CA ASN A 12 -15.28 9.64 -2.54
C ASN A 12 -14.21 8.57 -2.75
N PHE A 13 -14.34 7.81 -3.81
CA PHE A 13 -13.40 6.73 -4.16
C PHE A 13 -12.87 6.95 -5.58
N LEU A 14 -11.55 7.06 -5.67
CA LEU A 14 -10.84 7.15 -6.94
C LEU A 14 -10.03 5.88 -7.16
N SER A 15 -10.35 5.15 -8.22
CA SER A 15 -9.53 4.02 -8.70
C SER A 15 -8.64 4.49 -9.83
N ILE A 16 -7.32 4.23 -9.70
CA ILE A 16 -6.33 4.63 -10.69
C ILE A 16 -5.73 3.37 -11.30
N ALA A 17 -5.82 3.26 -12.62
CA ALA A 17 -5.12 2.23 -13.38
C ALA A 17 -3.65 2.64 -13.56
N ILE A 18 -2.73 1.78 -13.13
CA ILE A 18 -1.29 2.02 -13.26
C ILE A 18 -0.84 1.57 -14.64
N HIS A 19 -0.15 2.44 -15.35
CA HIS A 19 0.27 2.19 -16.73
C HIS A 19 1.54 1.33 -16.79
N ASP A 20 2.55 1.70 -16.01
CA ASP A 20 3.84 1.00 -15.93
C ASP A 20 4.05 0.51 -14.49
N TRP A 21 3.55 -0.71 -14.23
CA TRP A 21 3.48 -1.29 -12.89
C TRP A 21 4.84 -1.41 -12.21
N GLN A 22 5.84 -1.95 -12.92
CA GLN A 22 7.18 -2.19 -12.38
C GLN A 22 7.93 -0.88 -12.11
N ARG A 23 7.67 0.14 -12.89
CA ARG A 23 8.30 1.45 -12.74
C ARG A 23 7.57 2.30 -11.69
N GLU A 24 6.29 2.54 -11.89
CA GLU A 24 5.54 3.53 -11.11
C GLU A 24 5.34 3.12 -9.65
N MET A 25 5.33 1.81 -9.37
CA MET A 25 5.10 1.29 -8.02
C MET A 25 6.37 0.90 -7.27
N SER A 26 7.56 0.97 -7.90
CA SER A 26 8.83 0.63 -7.24
C SER A 26 9.60 1.87 -6.79
N PRO A 27 10.08 1.90 -5.53
CA PRO A 27 10.80 3.04 -4.96
C PRO A 27 12.16 3.31 -5.62
N TRP A 28 12.86 2.27 -6.01
CA TRP A 28 14.19 2.29 -6.64
C TRP A 28 14.40 1.09 -7.55
N PRO A 29 15.46 1.10 -8.40
CA PRO A 29 15.77 -0.05 -9.25
C PRO A 29 16.04 -1.32 -8.44
N ALA A 30 15.50 -2.43 -8.91
CA ALA A 30 15.76 -3.77 -8.38
C ALA A 30 15.58 -4.83 -9.46
N THR A 31 16.28 -5.95 -9.32
CA THR A 31 16.19 -7.06 -10.26
C THR A 31 14.83 -7.75 -10.17
N ALA A 32 14.32 -8.19 -11.31
CA ALA A 32 13.10 -9.00 -11.42
C ALA A 32 13.13 -10.26 -10.54
N LEU A 33 11.95 -10.69 -10.11
CA LEU A 33 11.79 -11.93 -9.34
C LEU A 33 12.03 -13.21 -10.16
N SER A 34 11.94 -13.12 -11.47
CA SER A 34 12.16 -14.26 -12.37
C SER A 34 13.10 -13.86 -13.52
N LYS A 35 13.72 -14.85 -14.14
CA LYS A 35 14.66 -14.63 -15.26
C LYS A 35 14.01 -13.95 -16.46
N ASP A 36 12.72 -14.19 -16.68
CA ASP A 36 11.96 -13.66 -17.82
C ASP A 36 11.08 -12.46 -17.39
N GLY A 37 11.23 -11.99 -16.16
CA GLY A 37 10.50 -10.83 -15.64
C GLY A 37 11.18 -9.51 -16.01
N GLU A 38 10.42 -8.45 -16.00
CA GLU A 38 10.96 -7.09 -16.14
C GLU A 38 11.53 -6.60 -14.81
N ASP A 39 12.70 -5.94 -14.87
CA ASP A 39 13.31 -5.30 -13.72
C ASP A 39 12.45 -4.13 -13.22
N PHE A 40 12.53 -3.89 -11.92
CA PHE A 40 11.94 -2.70 -11.32
C PHE A 40 12.82 -1.49 -11.61
N SER A 41 12.27 -0.44 -12.17
CA SER A 41 13.08 0.71 -12.61
C SER A 41 13.06 1.92 -11.67
N GLY A 42 12.26 1.91 -10.59
CA GLY A 42 12.37 2.92 -9.53
C GLY A 42 11.77 4.27 -9.88
N GLY A 43 10.54 4.30 -10.41
CA GLY A 43 9.84 5.52 -10.81
C GLY A 43 8.78 6.02 -9.84
N ALA A 44 8.69 5.47 -8.62
CA ALA A 44 7.65 5.81 -7.65
C ALA A 44 7.62 7.30 -7.28
N ASP A 45 8.77 7.97 -7.18
CA ASP A 45 8.83 9.41 -6.88
C ASP A 45 8.18 10.25 -8.00
N VAL A 46 8.43 9.91 -9.27
CA VAL A 46 7.85 10.61 -10.43
C VAL A 46 6.34 10.38 -10.48
N TYR A 47 5.90 9.15 -10.22
CA TYR A 47 4.47 8.83 -10.17
C TYR A 47 3.78 9.55 -9.00
N LEU A 48 4.41 9.59 -7.82
CA LEU A 48 3.88 10.31 -6.66
C LEU A 48 3.76 11.82 -6.92
N GLU A 49 4.72 12.42 -7.61
CA GLU A 49 4.64 13.81 -8.03
C GLU A 49 3.44 14.04 -8.97
N SER A 50 3.24 13.17 -9.95
CA SER A 50 2.09 13.22 -10.85
C SER A 50 0.77 13.04 -10.10
N LEU A 51 0.74 12.14 -9.11
CA LEU A 51 -0.42 11.92 -8.26
C LEU A 51 -0.80 13.18 -7.48
N GLN A 52 0.19 13.87 -6.91
CA GLN A 52 -0.02 15.08 -6.11
C GLN A 52 -0.33 16.33 -6.96
N SER A 53 0.37 16.50 -8.09
CA SER A 53 0.30 17.73 -8.88
C SER A 53 -0.83 17.74 -9.91
N ALA A 54 -1.31 16.57 -10.34
CA ALA A 54 -2.33 16.46 -11.38
C ALA A 54 -3.57 15.68 -10.92
N ILE A 55 -3.39 14.45 -10.42
CA ILE A 55 -4.52 13.53 -10.17
C ILE A 55 -5.32 13.98 -8.95
N LEU A 56 -4.68 14.31 -7.84
CA LEU A 56 -5.38 14.76 -6.63
C LEU A 56 -6.11 16.10 -6.82
N PRO A 57 -5.52 17.15 -7.43
CA PRO A 57 -6.26 18.36 -7.76
C PRO A 57 -7.47 18.08 -8.65
N TRP A 58 -7.29 17.29 -9.71
CA TRP A 58 -8.38 16.89 -10.59
C TRP A 58 -9.51 16.16 -9.83
N ALA A 59 -9.17 15.26 -8.91
CA ALA A 59 -10.14 14.56 -8.09
C ALA A 59 -10.85 15.51 -7.11
N THR A 60 -10.09 16.40 -6.47
CA THR A 60 -10.62 17.35 -5.47
C THR A 60 -11.67 18.28 -6.06
N GLU A 61 -11.53 18.69 -7.32
CA GLU A 61 -12.53 19.50 -8.02
C GLU A 61 -13.86 18.76 -8.26
N ARG A 62 -13.88 17.43 -8.15
CA ARG A 62 -15.03 16.57 -8.49
C ARG A 62 -15.67 15.87 -7.30
N ILE A 63 -15.09 16.01 -6.12
CA ILE A 63 -15.71 15.48 -4.89
C ILE A 63 -16.83 16.40 -4.39
N HIS A 64 -17.79 15.81 -3.69
CA HIS A 64 -18.82 16.56 -2.98
C HIS A 64 -18.34 16.90 -1.56
N GLY A 65 -18.43 18.17 -1.19
CA GLY A 65 -18.02 18.63 0.13
C GLY A 65 -16.49 18.77 0.28
N LYS A 66 -16.03 18.76 1.53
CA LYS A 66 -14.61 18.82 1.89
C LYS A 66 -14.19 17.50 2.51
N ALA A 67 -13.17 16.87 1.96
CA ALA A 67 -12.60 15.66 2.55
C ALA A 67 -12.02 15.94 3.93
N SER A 68 -12.33 15.10 4.91
CA SER A 68 -11.75 15.16 6.27
C SER A 68 -10.37 14.52 6.32
N PHE A 69 -10.08 13.60 5.42
CA PHE A 69 -8.77 12.95 5.24
C PHE A 69 -8.61 12.49 3.79
N ILE A 70 -7.38 12.21 3.40
CA ILE A 70 -7.04 11.50 2.16
C ILE A 70 -6.37 10.19 2.52
N GLY A 71 -6.97 9.08 2.10
CA GLY A 71 -6.41 7.75 2.25
C GLY A 71 -5.82 7.23 0.95
N ILE A 72 -4.78 6.41 1.07
CA ILE A 72 -4.20 5.65 -0.04
C ILE A 72 -4.23 4.16 0.27
N ALA A 73 -4.64 3.36 -0.71
CA ALA A 73 -4.73 1.92 -0.57
C ALA A 73 -4.14 1.22 -1.80
N GLY A 74 -3.36 0.18 -1.58
CA GLY A 74 -2.77 -0.59 -2.67
C GLY A 74 -2.62 -2.06 -2.35
N TYR A 75 -2.65 -2.90 -3.39
CA TYR A 75 -2.39 -4.33 -3.34
C TYR A 75 -1.03 -4.65 -3.93
N SER A 76 -0.30 -5.61 -3.35
CA SER A 76 0.99 -6.07 -3.89
C SER A 76 2.01 -4.92 -3.97
N LEU A 77 2.58 -4.65 -5.12
CA LEU A 77 3.54 -3.56 -5.33
C LEU A 77 2.90 -2.17 -5.09
N ALA A 78 1.61 -2.00 -5.38
CA ALA A 78 0.90 -0.77 -5.01
C ALA A 78 0.72 -0.63 -3.48
N GLY A 79 0.70 -1.75 -2.72
CA GLY A 79 0.75 -1.73 -1.26
C GLY A 79 2.11 -1.27 -0.73
N LEU A 80 3.18 -1.65 -1.39
CA LEU A 80 4.53 -1.12 -1.15
C LEU A 80 4.58 0.39 -1.39
N PHE A 81 4.08 0.83 -2.56
CA PHE A 81 4.00 2.25 -2.92
C PHE A 81 3.18 3.07 -1.91
N ALA A 82 2.06 2.54 -1.44
CA ALA A 82 1.23 3.22 -0.45
C ALA A 82 1.99 3.49 0.86
N LEU A 83 2.79 2.53 1.35
CA LEU A 83 3.66 2.74 2.51
C LEU A 83 4.82 3.69 2.20
N TYR A 84 5.43 3.55 1.02
CA TYR A 84 6.52 4.44 0.57
C TYR A 84 6.09 5.90 0.55
N ALA A 85 4.87 6.17 0.11
CA ALA A 85 4.31 7.52 0.05
C ALA A 85 4.34 8.25 1.40
N LEU A 86 4.21 7.55 2.55
CA LEU A 86 4.30 8.16 3.89
C LEU A 86 5.65 8.82 4.17
N TYR A 87 6.70 8.36 3.52
CA TYR A 87 8.06 8.91 3.68
C TYR A 87 8.33 10.09 2.75
N LYS A 88 7.48 10.28 1.74
CA LYS A 88 7.69 11.26 0.67
C LYS A 88 6.74 12.45 0.74
N THR A 89 5.54 12.25 1.27
CA THR A 89 4.50 13.27 1.36
C THR A 89 3.70 13.18 2.67
N ASP A 90 3.10 14.28 3.06
CA ASP A 90 2.20 14.39 4.21
C ASP A 90 0.71 14.37 3.81
N VAL A 91 0.42 14.14 2.54
CA VAL A 91 -0.95 14.19 2.00
C VAL A 91 -1.82 13.04 2.50
N PHE A 92 -1.24 11.85 2.66
CA PHE A 92 -2.01 10.66 3.01
C PHE A 92 -1.95 10.38 4.51
N THR A 93 -3.09 10.60 5.19
CA THR A 93 -3.17 10.38 6.64
C THR A 93 -3.67 8.99 7.01
N ARG A 94 -4.22 8.23 6.07
CA ARG A 94 -4.66 6.84 6.27
C ARG A 94 -4.15 5.96 5.14
N VAL A 95 -3.54 4.83 5.49
CA VAL A 95 -2.83 3.98 4.51
C VAL A 95 -3.21 2.51 4.66
N ALA A 96 -3.49 1.85 3.55
CA ALA A 96 -3.71 0.41 3.50
C ALA A 96 -2.76 -0.27 2.50
N GLY A 97 -1.92 -1.18 3.01
CA GLY A 97 -1.07 -2.07 2.22
C GLY A 97 -1.57 -3.51 2.30
N MET A 98 -2.35 -3.94 1.31
CA MET A 98 -2.87 -5.31 1.26
C MET A 98 -1.93 -6.22 0.48
N SER A 99 -1.49 -7.31 1.09
CA SER A 99 -0.49 -8.23 0.51
C SER A 99 0.70 -7.47 -0.09
N GLY A 100 1.14 -6.40 0.60
CA GLY A 100 2.14 -5.47 0.12
C GLY A 100 3.48 -6.14 -0.15
N SER A 101 4.15 -5.78 -1.24
CA SER A 101 5.44 -6.36 -1.66
C SER A 101 6.59 -5.95 -0.72
N PHE A 102 6.42 -6.14 0.59
CA PHE A 102 7.41 -5.73 1.60
C PHE A 102 8.68 -6.61 1.64
N TRP A 103 8.74 -7.59 0.75
CA TRP A 103 9.95 -8.30 0.38
C TRP A 103 10.88 -7.49 -0.53
N PHE A 104 10.44 -6.32 -1.02
CA PHE A 104 11.22 -5.49 -1.94
C PHE A 104 12.58 -5.14 -1.34
N PRO A 105 13.70 -5.32 -2.10
CA PRO A 105 15.05 -5.20 -1.55
C PRO A 105 15.30 -3.85 -0.87
N GLY A 106 15.74 -3.87 0.38
CA GLY A 106 16.08 -2.68 1.18
C GLY A 106 14.88 -1.91 1.73
N PHE A 107 13.63 -2.34 1.49
CA PHE A 107 12.46 -1.56 1.90
C PHE A 107 12.25 -1.51 3.42
N LYS A 108 12.50 -2.61 4.12
CA LYS A 108 12.42 -2.63 5.59
C LYS A 108 13.45 -1.70 6.25
N GLU A 109 14.67 -1.77 5.75
CA GLU A 109 15.78 -0.91 6.16
C GLU A 109 15.43 0.56 5.90
N PHE A 110 14.96 0.86 4.69
CA PHE A 110 14.49 2.19 4.34
C PHE A 110 13.43 2.71 5.32
N CYS A 111 12.44 1.89 5.67
CA CYS A 111 11.41 2.29 6.63
C CYS A 111 11.98 2.62 8.02
N LYS A 112 13.00 1.87 8.47
CA LYS A 112 13.61 2.05 9.80
C LYS A 112 14.62 3.19 9.86
N GLU A 113 15.29 3.49 8.76
CA GLU A 113 16.35 4.49 8.66
C GLU A 113 15.85 5.89 8.26
N ASN A 114 14.62 5.98 7.76
CA ASN A 114 14.03 7.24 7.33
C ASN A 114 12.86 7.65 8.23
N THR A 115 12.59 8.94 8.27
CA THR A 115 11.46 9.50 9.02
C THR A 115 10.29 9.75 8.06
N MET A 116 9.09 9.32 8.46
CA MET A 116 7.86 9.65 7.73
C MET A 116 7.61 11.16 7.75
N LYS A 117 7.03 11.69 6.68
CA LYS A 117 6.61 13.10 6.61
C LYS A 117 5.49 13.42 7.60
N ILE A 118 4.61 12.45 7.81
CA ILE A 118 3.57 12.47 8.83
C ILE A 118 3.36 11.05 9.36
N LEU A 119 3.10 10.91 10.66
CA LEU A 119 2.61 9.65 11.21
C LEU A 119 1.14 9.49 10.81
N PRO A 120 0.77 8.40 10.13
CA PRO A 120 -0.61 8.23 9.71
C PRO A 120 -1.55 8.04 10.91
N GLU A 121 -2.77 8.56 10.78
CA GLU A 121 -3.84 8.35 11.75
C GLU A 121 -4.27 6.90 11.82
N LYS A 122 -4.10 6.17 10.71
CA LYS A 122 -4.47 4.77 10.57
C LYS A 122 -3.62 4.07 9.53
N LEU A 123 -3.13 2.88 9.90
CA LEU A 123 -2.42 1.98 9.02
C LEU A 123 -3.07 0.60 9.04
N TYR A 124 -3.42 0.09 7.86
CA TYR A 124 -3.89 -1.28 7.68
C TYR A 124 -2.88 -2.08 6.87
N LEU A 125 -2.48 -3.23 7.39
CA LEU A 125 -1.65 -4.20 6.68
C LEU A 125 -2.33 -5.55 6.66
N SER A 126 -2.25 -6.26 5.54
CA SER A 126 -2.69 -7.64 5.46
C SER A 126 -1.77 -8.48 4.59
N VAL A 127 -1.80 -9.79 4.80
CA VAL A 127 -1.09 -10.78 3.99
C VAL A 127 -1.86 -12.10 4.00
N GLY A 128 -1.75 -12.91 2.97
CA GLY A 128 -2.32 -14.24 2.94
C GLY A 128 -1.42 -15.26 3.67
N ASN A 129 -2.03 -16.13 4.47
CA ASN A 129 -1.32 -17.14 5.28
C ASN A 129 -0.61 -18.25 4.46
N GLN A 130 -0.76 -18.21 3.14
CA GLN A 130 -0.07 -19.13 2.21
C GLN A 130 0.89 -18.40 1.28
N GLU A 131 1.01 -17.06 1.35
CA GLU A 131 1.88 -16.30 0.46
C GLU A 131 3.37 -16.65 0.64
N SER A 132 3.78 -16.91 1.88
CA SER A 132 5.15 -17.36 2.19
C SER A 132 5.40 -18.84 1.93
N LYS A 133 4.37 -19.64 1.55
CA LYS A 133 4.50 -21.05 1.20
C LYS A 133 4.97 -21.24 -0.24
N THR A 134 6.15 -20.76 -0.55
CA THR A 134 6.76 -20.79 -1.88
C THR A 134 8.20 -21.27 -1.82
N ARG A 135 8.73 -21.76 -2.94
CA ARG A 135 10.16 -22.10 -3.07
C ARG A 135 11.03 -20.86 -3.38
N HIS A 136 10.41 -19.77 -3.78
CA HIS A 136 11.13 -18.54 -4.11
C HIS A 136 11.73 -17.90 -2.84
N PRO A 137 13.06 -17.71 -2.76
CA PRO A 137 13.72 -17.31 -1.52
C PRO A 137 13.26 -15.93 -0.99
N ILE A 138 12.98 -14.97 -1.89
CA ILE A 138 12.52 -13.64 -1.52
C ILE A 138 11.04 -13.68 -1.09
N LEU A 139 10.17 -14.33 -1.85
CA LEU A 139 8.74 -14.35 -1.54
C LEU A 139 8.39 -15.11 -0.25
N LYS A 140 9.26 -16.01 0.23
CA LYS A 140 9.11 -16.64 1.54
C LYS A 140 9.05 -15.65 2.70
N THR A 141 9.67 -14.48 2.55
CA THR A 141 9.76 -13.46 3.61
C THR A 141 8.53 -12.57 3.70
N MET A 142 7.53 -12.78 2.85
CA MET A 142 6.35 -11.91 2.71
C MET A 142 5.65 -11.64 4.04
N GLN A 143 5.26 -12.69 4.76
CA GLN A 143 4.57 -12.58 6.04
C GLN A 143 5.49 -12.00 7.12
N GLU A 144 6.70 -12.53 7.25
CA GLU A 144 7.70 -12.08 8.23
C GLU A 144 7.99 -10.57 8.07
N ASN A 145 8.25 -10.11 6.85
CA ASN A 145 8.51 -8.70 6.58
C ASN A 145 7.31 -7.81 6.91
N THR A 146 6.09 -8.28 6.61
CA THR A 146 4.86 -7.55 6.95
C THR A 146 4.72 -7.42 8.47
N GLU A 147 4.96 -8.51 9.20
CA GLU A 147 4.85 -8.54 10.67
C GLU A 147 5.96 -7.72 11.36
N GLU A 148 7.19 -7.74 10.83
CA GLU A 148 8.27 -6.89 11.31
C GLU A 148 7.96 -5.39 11.14
N LEU A 149 7.50 -4.98 9.95
CA LEU A 149 7.08 -3.61 9.68
C LEU A 149 5.91 -3.20 10.57
N LEU A 150 4.94 -4.09 10.75
CA LEU A 150 3.82 -3.86 11.68
C LEU A 150 4.32 -3.58 13.11
N GLY A 151 5.24 -4.40 13.62
CA GLY A 151 5.85 -4.21 14.93
C GLY A 151 6.58 -2.87 15.04
N TYR A 152 7.34 -2.52 14.01
CA TYR A 152 8.05 -1.25 13.94
C TYR A 152 7.08 -0.05 13.95
N PHE A 153 6.03 -0.06 13.12
CA PHE A 153 5.07 1.04 13.08
C PHE A 153 4.28 1.20 14.38
N ARG A 154 3.92 0.09 15.03
CA ARG A 154 3.32 0.12 16.37
C ARG A 154 4.25 0.71 17.42
N SER A 155 5.55 0.46 17.32
CA SER A 155 6.54 1.05 18.24
C SER A 155 6.66 2.57 18.10
N LEU A 156 6.29 3.12 16.93
CA LEU A 156 6.17 4.55 16.69
C LEU A 156 4.84 5.16 17.17
N GLY A 157 3.95 4.35 17.77
CA GLY A 157 2.65 4.80 18.24
C GLY A 157 1.57 4.90 17.15
N ILE A 158 1.82 4.38 15.95
CA ILE A 158 0.85 4.41 14.85
C ILE A 158 -0.29 3.40 15.12
N PRO A 159 -1.56 3.82 15.02
CA PRO A 159 -2.69 2.89 15.09
C PRO A 159 -2.68 1.92 13.91
N CYS A 160 -2.28 0.67 14.16
CA CYS A 160 -2.11 -0.36 13.14
C CYS A 160 -3.09 -1.51 13.32
N LYS A 161 -3.89 -1.77 12.28
CA LYS A 161 -4.64 -3.02 12.15
C LYS A 161 -3.90 -3.98 11.23
N TYR A 162 -3.89 -5.26 11.60
CA TYR A 162 -3.28 -6.33 10.81
C TYR A 162 -4.27 -7.47 10.62
N GLU A 163 -4.31 -8.01 9.41
CA GLU A 163 -5.11 -9.19 9.08
C GLU A 163 -4.28 -10.24 8.35
N LEU A 164 -4.28 -11.45 8.91
CA LEU A 164 -3.74 -12.64 8.26
C LEU A 164 -4.88 -13.37 7.54
N ASN A 165 -5.01 -13.11 6.24
CA ASN A 165 -6.09 -13.65 5.43
C ASN A 165 -5.86 -15.13 5.05
N PRO A 166 -6.90 -15.94 4.86
CA PRO A 166 -6.76 -17.25 4.24
C PRO A 166 -6.24 -17.15 2.80
N GLY A 167 -5.43 -18.11 2.37
CA GLY A 167 -5.05 -18.26 0.98
C GLY A 167 -3.73 -17.62 0.56
N ASN A 168 -3.45 -17.71 -0.73
CA ASN A 168 -2.26 -17.19 -1.38
C ASN A 168 -2.46 -15.76 -1.91
N HIS A 169 -1.43 -15.25 -2.59
CA HIS A 169 -1.40 -13.88 -3.13
C HIS A 169 -2.52 -13.55 -4.13
N PHE A 170 -3.10 -14.53 -4.79
CA PHE A 170 -4.07 -14.32 -5.87
C PHE A 170 -5.51 -14.68 -5.45
N GLN A 171 -5.70 -15.12 -4.21
CA GLN A 171 -7.03 -15.47 -3.69
C GLN A 171 -7.71 -14.28 -3.02
N ASP A 172 -8.99 -14.10 -3.34
CA ASP A 172 -9.87 -13.11 -2.74
C ASP A 172 -9.35 -11.67 -2.76
N VAL A 173 -8.55 -11.31 -3.80
CA VAL A 173 -7.92 -10.00 -3.95
C VAL A 173 -8.93 -8.86 -3.78
N ASN A 174 -10.08 -8.95 -4.46
CA ASN A 174 -11.12 -7.92 -4.40
C ASN A 174 -11.70 -7.76 -2.99
N LEU A 175 -11.87 -8.88 -2.26
CA LEU A 175 -12.37 -8.85 -0.89
C LEU A 175 -11.34 -8.20 0.04
N ARG A 176 -10.08 -8.60 -0.04
CA ARG A 176 -8.99 -8.02 0.75
C ARG A 176 -8.81 -6.51 0.47
N CYS A 177 -8.93 -6.11 -0.79
CA CYS A 177 -8.92 -4.68 -1.14
C CYS A 177 -10.11 -3.94 -0.52
N ALA A 178 -11.31 -4.52 -0.59
CA ALA A 178 -12.49 -3.93 0.00
C ALA A 178 -12.36 -3.79 1.54
N GLU A 179 -11.83 -4.80 2.22
CA GLU A 179 -11.61 -4.79 3.68
C GLU A 179 -10.59 -3.72 4.08
N GLY A 180 -9.45 -3.62 3.36
CA GLY A 180 -8.46 -2.59 3.61
C GLY A 180 -9.01 -1.18 3.41
N ILE A 181 -9.76 -0.93 2.33
CA ILE A 181 -10.40 0.36 2.07
C ILE A 181 -11.44 0.69 3.14
N LEU A 182 -12.30 -0.26 3.51
CA LEU A 182 -13.30 -0.08 4.57
C LEU A 182 -12.65 0.25 5.92
N GLU A 183 -11.51 -0.35 6.21
CA GLU A 183 -10.79 -0.05 7.44
C GLU A 183 -10.29 1.40 7.48
N LEU A 184 -9.87 1.97 6.34
CA LEU A 184 -9.47 3.37 6.27
C LEU A 184 -10.65 4.33 6.47
N LEU A 185 -11.87 3.90 6.17
CA LEU A 185 -13.07 4.74 6.29
C LEU A 185 -13.65 4.76 7.72
N ARG A 186 -13.33 3.77 8.54
CA ARG A 186 -13.76 3.69 9.95
C ARG A 186 -12.89 4.57 10.83
#